data_2c962ed0a942074dabe4837fef4c3aa8
#
_entry.id   2c962ed0a942074dabe4837fef4c3aa8
#
_cell.length_a   1.000
_cell.length_b   1.000
_cell.length_c   1.000
_cell.angle_alpha   90.00
_cell.angle_beta   90.00
_cell.angle_gamma   90.00
#
_symmetry.space_group_name_H-M   'P 1'
#
loop_
_entity.id
_entity.type
_entity.pdbx_description
1 polymer ?
#
loop_
_entity_poly.entity_id
_entity_poly.type
_entity_poly.pdbx_seq_one_letter_code
_entity_poly.pdbx_strand_id
1 'polypeptide(L)'
;METRPGAGPDHLTHLARLIRSPETHHIFHALRVIEAAFPDSPRLGESRRPAEDPLRIGQEAELAFPTSTIAALTPPPGIAAGLAGQDQAAEGKVDEGKVGDEKAADQKAGDAAQGVEEAPAKTPAPEVWRLTNRFFGLFGPSGPLPLHLTEYARDRRRNHRDPTFIAFADMLTNRLAGLFYRAYVSAQPAPSFDRALRPGPDGRAPRDAFADRVAAIAGVLGPGFQNRDAMPDMARRHFAGFYGQGARHADGLMAIVAAFVRAPVSLQQFVGSWLALEPDDRWQLGVPAGPEKGGESGGESGGGLGRSTSIGDRVWSRASKFRLRIGPLSLGDYTRLLPGSGSLNRLDAVVRSYVGDALDYDVNLVLAADQVPAARIGATVRLGHVGWIGTRAGARDADELYLHPQALRAATPAARPPITPQSPGARAAATANEGTHR
;
A
#
# COMPACT_ATOMS: atom_id res chain seq x y z
N MET A 1 -7.44 7.20 10.46
CA MET A 1 -6.70 8.23 9.69
C MET A 1 -7.14 8.05 8.26
N GLU A 2 -8.15 8.80 7.86
CA GLU A 2 -8.66 8.84 6.48
C GLU A 2 -7.60 9.49 5.61
N THR A 3 -6.96 8.71 4.76
CA THR A 3 -6.12 9.24 3.68
C THR A 3 -7.04 9.84 2.63
N ARG A 4 -7.10 11.17 2.61
CA ARG A 4 -7.77 11.92 1.55
C ARG A 4 -7.22 11.50 0.19
N PRO A 5 -8.07 11.11 -0.78
CA PRO A 5 -7.68 11.02 -2.17
C PRO A 5 -7.55 12.46 -2.70
N GLY A 6 -6.37 12.86 -3.12
CA GLY A 6 -6.21 14.17 -3.74
C GLY A 6 -4.91 14.85 -3.40
N ALA A 7 -3.80 14.20 -3.65
CA ALA A 7 -2.51 14.87 -3.67
C ALA A 7 -2.28 15.54 -5.05
N GLY A 8 -3.16 16.46 -5.45
CA GLY A 8 -2.95 17.27 -6.65
C GLY A 8 -1.67 18.15 -6.60
N PRO A 9 -1.34 18.83 -5.49
CA PRO A 9 -0.16 19.69 -5.44
C PRO A 9 1.17 18.91 -5.45
N ASP A 10 1.26 17.72 -4.86
CA ASP A 10 2.52 16.99 -4.75
C ASP A 10 3.03 16.48 -6.11
N HIS A 11 2.14 16.06 -7.00
CA HIS A 11 2.52 15.58 -8.33
C HIS A 11 3.09 16.68 -9.21
N LEU A 12 2.53 17.89 -9.15
CA LEU A 12 3.03 19.04 -9.91
C LEU A 12 4.41 19.47 -9.41
N THR A 13 4.64 19.44 -8.11
CA THR A 13 5.95 19.72 -7.50
C THR A 13 7.00 18.70 -7.95
N HIS A 14 6.64 17.42 -8.01
CA HIS A 14 7.55 16.37 -8.52
C HIS A 14 7.82 16.52 -10.01
N LEU A 15 6.83 16.87 -10.83
CA LEU A 15 7.03 17.14 -12.25
C LEU A 15 7.91 18.36 -12.48
N ALA A 16 7.72 19.44 -11.71
CA ALA A 16 8.59 20.63 -11.79
C ALA A 16 10.04 20.28 -11.45
N ARG A 17 10.30 19.43 -10.47
CA ARG A 17 11.64 18.95 -10.14
C ARG A 17 12.25 18.11 -11.27
N LEU A 18 11.47 17.22 -11.88
CA LEU A 18 11.90 16.43 -13.05
C LEU A 18 12.25 17.31 -14.26
N ILE A 19 11.56 18.43 -14.45
CA ILE A 19 11.83 19.35 -15.53
C ILE A 19 13.16 20.10 -15.28
N ARG A 20 13.40 20.53 -14.03
CA ARG A 20 14.61 21.29 -13.66
C ARG A 20 15.88 20.46 -13.69
N SER A 21 15.82 19.23 -13.21
CA SER A 21 16.99 18.36 -13.05
C SER A 21 16.68 16.93 -13.51
N PRO A 22 16.42 16.73 -14.82
CA PRO A 22 16.05 15.42 -15.35
C PRO A 22 17.16 14.39 -15.18
N GLU A 23 18.42 14.83 -15.22
CA GLU A 23 19.60 13.98 -15.09
C GLU A 23 19.77 13.31 -13.72
N THR A 24 19.13 13.84 -12.68
CA THR A 24 19.19 13.28 -11.31
C THR A 24 18.24 12.11 -11.11
N HIS A 25 17.37 11.86 -12.08
CA HIS A 25 16.30 10.86 -11.96
C HIS A 25 16.52 9.71 -12.93
N HIS A 26 16.21 8.51 -12.48
CA HIS A 26 16.17 7.34 -13.35
C HIS A 26 14.88 7.35 -14.18
N ILE A 27 14.96 6.91 -15.45
CA ILE A 27 13.84 6.94 -16.41
C ILE A 27 12.55 6.25 -15.85
N PHE A 28 12.69 5.11 -15.21
CA PHE A 28 11.52 4.40 -14.66
C PHE A 28 10.85 5.14 -13.52
N HIS A 29 11.62 5.88 -12.72
CA HIS A 29 11.05 6.76 -11.69
C HIS A 29 10.28 7.93 -12.33
N ALA A 30 10.86 8.56 -13.34
CA ALA A 30 10.21 9.64 -14.06
C ALA A 30 8.92 9.18 -14.73
N LEU A 31 8.93 8.04 -15.42
CA LEU A 31 7.74 7.47 -16.04
C LEU A 31 6.64 7.13 -15.02
N ARG A 32 7.01 6.62 -13.83
CA ARG A 32 6.08 6.37 -12.74
C ARG A 32 5.41 7.67 -12.24
N VAL A 33 6.20 8.74 -12.03
CA VAL A 33 5.68 10.04 -11.58
C VAL A 33 4.74 10.62 -12.62
N ILE A 34 5.11 10.55 -13.91
CA ILE A 34 4.27 11.02 -15.01
C ILE A 34 2.98 10.20 -15.08
N GLU A 35 3.06 8.86 -15.05
CA GLU A 35 1.88 8.00 -15.05
C GLU A 35 0.94 8.29 -13.89
N ALA A 36 1.48 8.56 -12.69
CA ALA A 36 0.72 8.92 -11.50
C ALA A 36 0.04 10.31 -11.62
N ALA A 37 0.63 11.23 -12.40
CA ALA A 37 0.07 12.56 -12.63
C ALA A 37 -1.14 12.54 -13.61
N PHE A 38 -1.26 11.51 -14.45
CA PHE A 38 -2.34 11.37 -15.44
C PHE A 38 -3.22 10.14 -15.15
N PRO A 39 -4.03 10.15 -14.08
CA PRO A 39 -4.80 8.97 -13.65
C PRO A 39 -5.90 8.58 -14.63
N ASP A 40 -6.43 9.54 -15.39
CA ASP A 40 -7.53 9.35 -16.33
C ASP A 40 -7.07 8.82 -17.70
N SER A 41 -5.76 8.84 -17.96
CA SER A 41 -5.17 8.30 -19.17
C SER A 41 -4.89 6.79 -19.03
N PRO A 42 -4.89 6.05 -20.16
CA PRO A 42 -4.41 4.67 -20.17
C PRO A 42 -2.97 4.59 -19.62
N ARG A 43 -2.60 3.44 -19.08
CA ARG A 43 -1.21 3.19 -18.68
C ARG A 43 -0.28 3.31 -19.88
N LEU A 44 0.93 3.79 -19.62
CA LEU A 44 1.97 3.86 -20.66
C LEU A 44 2.16 2.47 -21.31
N GLY A 45 2.03 2.43 -22.64
CA GLY A 45 2.07 1.19 -23.41
C GLY A 45 0.78 0.36 -23.41
N GLU A 46 -0.32 0.80 -22.80
CA GLU A 46 -1.65 0.16 -22.88
C GLU A 46 -2.63 0.89 -23.79
N SER A 47 -2.32 2.11 -24.19
CA SER A 47 -3.13 2.89 -25.13
C SER A 47 -3.36 2.14 -26.45
N ARG A 48 -4.54 2.25 -27.02
CA ARG A 48 -4.85 1.69 -28.33
C ARG A 48 -4.43 2.63 -29.45
N ARG A 49 -4.48 3.92 -29.20
CA ARG A 49 -4.15 4.98 -30.16
C ARG A 49 -3.07 5.89 -29.58
N PRO A 50 -2.14 6.37 -30.42
CA PRO A 50 -1.12 7.31 -29.95
C PRO A 50 -1.69 8.59 -29.30
N ALA A 51 -2.87 9.05 -29.69
CA ALA A 51 -3.54 10.22 -29.12
C ALA A 51 -3.94 10.04 -27.64
N GLU A 52 -4.08 8.82 -27.18
CA GLU A 52 -4.45 8.49 -25.79
C GLU A 52 -3.26 8.54 -24.83
N ASP A 53 -2.03 8.51 -25.36
CA ASP A 53 -0.82 8.55 -24.53
C ASP A 53 -0.57 9.98 -24.01
N PRO A 54 -0.43 10.16 -22.70
CA PRO A 54 -0.12 11.47 -22.13
C PRO A 54 1.32 11.91 -22.37
N LEU A 55 2.17 11.00 -22.84
CA LEU A 55 3.61 11.19 -23.00
C LEU A 55 4.11 10.63 -24.33
N ARG A 56 5.04 11.34 -24.96
CA ARG A 56 5.85 10.86 -26.05
C ARG A 56 7.27 10.59 -25.55
N ILE A 57 7.74 9.38 -25.76
CA ILE A 57 9.10 8.98 -25.40
C ILE A 57 9.95 9.01 -26.68
N GLY A 58 10.95 9.88 -26.69
CA GLY A 58 11.90 9.99 -27.78
C GLY A 58 13.32 9.75 -27.30
N GLN A 59 14.27 9.61 -28.24
CA GLN A 59 15.67 9.41 -27.93
C GLN A 59 16.52 10.61 -28.40
N GLU A 60 17.53 10.96 -27.60
CA GLU A 60 18.57 11.88 -28.02
C GLU A 60 19.61 11.14 -28.89
N ALA A 61 19.86 11.67 -30.10
CA ALA A 61 20.96 11.17 -30.94
C ALA A 61 22.29 11.76 -30.43
N GLU A 62 23.01 11.03 -29.60
CA GLU A 62 24.27 11.44 -28.98
C GLU A 62 25.33 10.33 -29.17
N LEU A 63 26.59 10.73 -29.35
CA LEU A 63 27.72 9.82 -29.58
C LEU A 63 28.46 9.48 -28.28
N ALA A 64 28.34 10.32 -27.27
CA ALA A 64 28.95 10.10 -25.98
C ALA A 64 28.21 9.03 -25.18
N PHE A 65 28.90 8.32 -24.32
CA PHE A 65 28.26 7.46 -23.33
C PHE A 65 27.46 8.30 -22.36
N PRO A 66 26.16 7.97 -22.15
CA PRO A 66 25.29 8.78 -21.31
C PRO A 66 25.66 8.66 -19.84
N THR A 67 25.72 9.78 -19.14
CA THR A 67 25.88 9.85 -17.68
C THR A 67 24.55 9.74 -16.93
N SER A 68 23.43 9.96 -17.64
CA SER A 68 22.07 9.90 -17.12
C SER A 68 21.14 9.20 -18.11
N THR A 69 20.03 8.65 -17.62
CA THR A 69 19.04 7.96 -18.45
C THR A 69 18.08 8.91 -19.15
N ILE A 70 17.96 10.15 -18.67
CA ILE A 70 17.04 11.17 -19.18
C ILE A 70 17.86 12.36 -19.67
N ALA A 71 17.55 12.86 -20.86
CA ALA A 71 18.11 14.07 -21.42
C ALA A 71 17.26 15.30 -21.05
N ALA A 72 15.95 15.23 -21.26
CA ALA A 72 15.03 16.32 -21.01
C ALA A 72 13.59 15.84 -20.82
N LEU A 73 12.81 16.59 -20.03
CA LEU A 73 11.36 16.48 -19.97
C LEU A 73 10.76 17.82 -20.41
N THR A 74 10.07 17.82 -21.54
CA THR A 74 9.47 19.02 -22.13
C THR A 74 7.95 19.00 -21.89
N PRO A 75 7.40 19.96 -21.15
CA PRO A 75 5.95 20.10 -20.98
C PRO A 75 5.30 20.62 -22.26
N PRO A 76 3.98 20.42 -22.44
CA PRO A 76 3.23 21.07 -23.51
C PRO A 76 3.24 22.59 -23.36
N PRO A 77 3.09 23.35 -24.47
CA PRO A 77 3.25 24.82 -24.47
C PRO A 77 2.40 25.55 -23.45
N GLY A 78 1.15 25.12 -23.23
CA GLY A 78 0.22 25.73 -22.27
C GLY A 78 0.66 25.59 -20.81
N ILE A 79 1.31 24.48 -20.45
CA ILE A 79 1.78 24.21 -19.08
C ILE A 79 3.15 24.84 -18.85
N ALA A 80 3.99 24.93 -19.89
CA ALA A 80 5.29 25.57 -19.81
C ALA A 80 5.19 27.03 -19.37
N ALA A 81 4.22 27.78 -19.88
CA ALA A 81 3.97 29.17 -19.51
C ALA A 81 3.55 29.33 -18.02
N GLY A 82 2.76 28.38 -17.50
CA GLY A 82 2.35 28.39 -16.09
C GLY A 82 3.48 28.05 -15.11
N LEU A 83 4.39 27.19 -15.49
CA LEU A 83 5.54 26.83 -14.67
C LEU A 83 6.61 27.92 -14.64
N ALA A 84 6.81 28.63 -15.75
CA ALA A 84 7.72 29.78 -15.83
C ALA A 84 7.24 30.97 -14.97
N GLY A 85 5.93 31.17 -14.84
CA GLY A 85 5.35 32.20 -13.98
C GLY A 85 5.50 31.92 -12.48
N GLN A 86 5.59 30.66 -12.07
CA GLN A 86 5.81 30.30 -10.66
C GLN A 86 7.27 30.48 -10.21
N ASP A 87 8.23 30.36 -11.12
CA ASP A 87 9.64 30.59 -10.82
C ASP A 87 9.94 32.09 -10.56
N GLN A 88 9.29 32.99 -11.27
CA GLN A 88 9.42 34.45 -11.03
C GLN A 88 8.79 34.88 -9.71
N ALA A 89 7.76 34.17 -9.22
CA ALA A 89 7.13 34.45 -7.92
C ALA A 89 7.96 33.92 -6.74
N ALA A 90 8.81 32.93 -6.94
CA ALA A 90 9.69 32.37 -5.90
C ALA A 90 11.01 33.13 -5.75
N GLU A 91 11.52 33.77 -6.82
CA GLU A 91 12.75 34.60 -6.81
C GLU A 91 12.50 36.07 -6.40
N GLY A 92 11.25 36.51 -6.35
CA GLY A 92 10.87 37.90 -6.03
C GLY A 92 10.96 38.33 -4.56
N LYS A 93 11.72 37.63 -3.72
CA LYS A 93 11.99 38.01 -2.33
C LYS A 93 13.47 38.01 -1.97
N VAL A 94 14.25 38.77 -2.73
CA VAL A 94 15.54 39.26 -2.26
C VAL A 94 15.71 40.67 -2.82
N ASP A 95 15.55 41.60 -1.90
CA ASP A 95 16.01 42.98 -1.73
C ASP A 95 16.44 43.81 -2.96
N GLU A 96 15.68 44.88 -3.19
CA GLU A 96 15.99 45.99 -4.08
C GLU A 96 17.17 46.82 -3.56
N GLY A 97 18.25 46.79 -4.32
CA GLY A 97 19.30 47.82 -4.27
C GLY A 97 19.39 48.51 -5.62
N LYS A 98 18.91 49.77 -5.65
CA LYS A 98 18.97 50.73 -6.76
C LYS A 98 20.33 50.76 -7.45
N VAL A 99 20.36 50.86 -8.78
CA VAL A 99 20.99 51.96 -9.51
C VAL A 99 20.42 51.98 -10.93
N GLY A 100 19.90 53.13 -11.32
CA GLY A 100 19.43 53.43 -12.67
C GLY A 100 20.57 53.74 -13.65
N ASP A 101 20.29 53.56 -14.90
CA ASP A 101 20.64 54.57 -15.94
C ASP A 101 19.84 54.33 -17.22
N GLU A 102 19.32 55.48 -17.71
CA GLU A 102 18.64 55.71 -18.99
C GLU A 102 19.57 55.50 -20.20
N LYS A 103 19.01 55.09 -21.33
CA LYS A 103 19.08 55.77 -22.67
C LYS A 103 18.41 54.88 -23.72
N ALA A 104 17.24 55.27 -24.17
CA ALA A 104 16.94 56.11 -25.36
C ALA A 104 17.14 55.40 -26.72
N ALA A 105 15.99 55.15 -27.29
CA ALA A 105 15.49 55.33 -28.66
C ALA A 105 16.49 55.21 -29.87
N ASP A 106 16.13 54.50 -30.89
CA ASP A 106 15.65 55.12 -32.13
C ASP A 106 15.00 54.18 -33.13
N GLN A 107 14.03 54.73 -33.82
CA GLN A 107 13.21 54.23 -34.90
C GLN A 107 14.01 53.93 -36.16
N LYS A 108 13.65 52.93 -36.95
CA LYS A 108 13.45 53.06 -38.39
C LYS A 108 12.46 52.06 -38.96
N ALA A 109 11.37 52.60 -39.42
CA ALA A 109 10.46 52.00 -40.38
C ALA A 109 11.12 51.96 -41.76
N GLY A 110 10.90 50.88 -42.51
CA GLY A 110 11.30 50.73 -43.90
C GLY A 110 10.50 49.62 -44.56
N ASP A 111 9.54 50.04 -45.34
CA ASP A 111 8.69 49.32 -46.30
C ASP A 111 9.46 48.32 -47.16
N ALA A 112 8.90 47.11 -47.29
CA ALA A 112 8.93 46.34 -48.53
C ALA A 112 7.90 45.23 -48.47
N ALA A 113 6.72 45.48 -49.02
CA ALA A 113 5.74 44.48 -49.40
C ALA A 113 6.30 43.61 -50.51
N GLN A 114 6.49 42.32 -50.30
CA GLN A 114 6.51 41.29 -51.34
C GLN A 114 5.89 40.02 -50.78
N GLY A 115 4.98 39.43 -51.60
CA GLY A 115 4.09 38.35 -51.31
C GLY A 115 4.74 37.15 -50.63
N VAL A 116 4.28 36.89 -49.42
CA VAL A 116 4.53 35.63 -48.72
C VAL A 116 3.38 34.72 -49.07
N GLU A 117 3.64 33.72 -49.88
CA GLU A 117 2.81 32.55 -50.06
C GLU A 117 2.43 32.02 -48.64
N GLU A 118 1.16 31.96 -48.35
CA GLU A 118 0.61 31.56 -47.08
C GLU A 118 0.99 30.10 -46.82
N ALA A 119 2.03 29.91 -45.99
CA ALA A 119 2.42 28.57 -45.57
C ALA A 119 1.21 27.88 -44.91
N PRO A 120 0.97 26.59 -45.19
CA PRO A 120 -0.17 25.86 -44.68
C PRO A 120 -0.21 26.01 -43.15
N ALA A 121 -1.39 26.39 -42.62
CA ALA A 121 -1.63 26.62 -41.20
C ALA A 121 -0.99 25.50 -40.38
N LYS A 122 0.02 25.82 -39.57
CA LYS A 122 0.66 24.86 -38.65
C LYS A 122 -0.44 24.27 -37.78
N THR A 123 -0.76 23.01 -38.02
CA THR A 123 -1.59 22.21 -37.10
C THR A 123 -1.05 22.42 -35.69
N PRO A 124 -1.86 22.85 -34.71
CA PRO A 124 -1.38 23.10 -33.37
C PRO A 124 -0.67 21.82 -32.88
N ALA A 125 0.55 21.98 -32.38
CA ALA A 125 1.31 20.87 -31.84
C ALA A 125 0.50 20.20 -30.73
N PRO A 126 0.33 18.88 -30.74
CA PRO A 126 -0.46 18.21 -29.71
C PRO A 126 0.09 18.57 -28.32
N GLU A 127 -0.80 18.92 -27.40
CA GLU A 127 -0.50 19.25 -26.01
C GLU A 127 -0.07 17.98 -25.23
N VAL A 128 1.04 17.37 -25.61
CA VAL A 128 1.53 16.11 -25.06
C VAL A 128 2.94 16.33 -24.50
N TRP A 129 3.17 15.80 -23.32
CA TRP A 129 4.50 15.77 -22.72
C TRP A 129 5.49 15.01 -23.59
N ARG A 130 6.74 15.45 -23.62
CA ARG A 130 7.83 14.78 -24.32
C ARG A 130 8.98 14.48 -23.36
N LEU A 131 9.29 13.19 -23.19
CA LEU A 131 10.46 12.71 -22.48
C LEU A 131 11.53 12.32 -23.49
N THR A 132 12.64 13.02 -23.49
CA THR A 132 13.83 12.64 -24.28
C THR A 132 14.75 11.82 -23.41
N ASN A 133 14.98 10.56 -23.81
CA ASN A 133 15.80 9.63 -23.08
C ASN A 133 17.15 9.38 -23.77
N ARG A 134 18.11 8.83 -22.99
CA ARG A 134 19.43 8.37 -23.45
C ARG A 134 19.63 6.88 -23.21
N PHE A 135 18.58 6.22 -22.72
CA PHE A 135 18.67 4.84 -22.23
C PHE A 135 18.16 3.82 -23.24
N PHE A 136 17.11 4.13 -23.97
CA PHE A 136 16.43 3.20 -24.86
C PHE A 136 16.12 3.86 -26.20
N GLY A 137 16.51 3.18 -27.30
CA GLY A 137 16.20 3.63 -28.66
C GLY A 137 17.17 3.05 -29.69
N LEU A 138 17.25 3.70 -30.83
CA LEU A 138 18.02 3.21 -31.99
C LEU A 138 19.41 3.84 -32.13
N PHE A 139 19.60 5.03 -31.55
CA PHE A 139 20.81 5.84 -31.68
C PHE A 139 21.80 5.63 -30.54
N GLY A 140 23.04 6.03 -30.73
CA GLY A 140 24.06 6.07 -29.71
C GLY A 140 25.04 4.90 -29.77
N PRO A 141 26.09 4.92 -28.91
CA PRO A 141 27.14 3.92 -28.92
C PRO A 141 26.66 2.52 -28.54
N SER A 142 25.57 2.43 -27.78
CA SER A 142 24.90 1.18 -27.38
C SER A 142 23.64 0.88 -28.21
N GLY A 143 23.33 1.72 -29.22
CA GLY A 143 22.19 1.55 -30.10
C GLY A 143 22.42 0.46 -31.16
N PRO A 144 21.33 -0.11 -31.70
CA PRO A 144 21.44 -1.13 -32.75
C PRO A 144 21.80 -0.56 -34.13
N LEU A 145 21.63 0.75 -34.34
CA LEU A 145 21.99 1.38 -35.59
C LEU A 145 23.50 1.65 -35.69
N PRO A 146 24.08 1.52 -36.88
CA PRO A 146 25.50 1.92 -37.12
C PRO A 146 25.76 3.37 -36.71
N LEU A 147 26.94 3.66 -36.13
CA LEU A 147 27.27 4.98 -35.60
C LEU A 147 27.14 6.12 -36.61
N HIS A 148 27.47 5.90 -37.89
CA HIS A 148 27.33 6.93 -38.94
C HIS A 148 25.86 7.42 -39.09
N LEU A 149 24.86 6.60 -38.79
CA LEU A 149 23.48 7.04 -38.78
C LEU A 149 23.16 7.90 -37.55
N THR A 150 23.81 7.62 -36.43
CA THR A 150 23.71 8.49 -35.23
C THR A 150 24.39 9.84 -35.50
N GLU A 151 25.57 9.83 -36.16
CA GLU A 151 26.30 11.04 -36.59
C GLU A 151 25.43 11.87 -37.54
N TYR A 152 24.84 11.23 -38.56
CA TYR A 152 23.91 11.87 -39.48
C TYR A 152 22.70 12.49 -38.76
N ALA A 153 22.04 11.74 -37.88
CA ALA A 153 20.88 12.24 -37.11
C ALA A 153 21.28 13.46 -36.25
N ARG A 154 22.45 13.42 -35.61
CA ARG A 154 22.98 14.50 -34.79
C ARG A 154 23.31 15.73 -35.61
N ASP A 155 23.98 15.55 -36.77
CA ASP A 155 24.33 16.63 -37.71
C ASP A 155 23.08 17.31 -38.24
N ARG A 156 22.10 16.55 -38.72
CA ARG A 156 20.82 17.08 -39.19
C ARG A 156 20.10 17.91 -38.12
N ARG A 157 20.06 17.44 -36.90
CA ARG A 157 19.43 18.17 -35.82
C ARG A 157 20.17 19.44 -35.42
N ARG A 158 21.52 19.39 -35.32
CA ARG A 158 22.33 20.52 -34.84
C ARG A 158 22.55 21.58 -35.90
N ASN A 159 22.98 21.16 -37.08
CA ASN A 159 23.44 22.07 -38.12
C ASN A 159 22.33 22.47 -39.09
N HIS A 160 21.40 21.57 -39.36
CA HIS A 160 20.30 21.80 -40.28
C HIS A 160 18.95 22.06 -39.62
N ARG A 161 18.87 21.96 -38.28
CA ARG A 161 17.63 22.10 -37.48
C ARG A 161 16.51 21.14 -37.96
N ASP A 162 16.87 20.02 -38.55
CA ASP A 162 15.95 19.03 -39.10
C ASP A 162 15.88 17.80 -38.19
N PRO A 163 14.80 17.63 -37.39
CA PRO A 163 14.62 16.49 -36.52
C PRO A 163 13.90 15.31 -37.19
N THR A 164 13.63 15.36 -38.51
CA THR A 164 12.71 14.42 -39.18
C THR A 164 13.14 12.96 -38.99
N PHE A 165 14.43 12.66 -39.16
CA PHE A 165 14.96 11.31 -39.02
C PHE A 165 14.82 10.79 -37.58
N ILE A 166 15.10 11.66 -36.59
CA ILE A 166 14.92 11.32 -35.16
C ILE A 166 13.42 11.10 -34.86
N ALA A 167 12.55 11.99 -35.35
CA ALA A 167 11.11 11.89 -35.13
C ALA A 167 10.52 10.61 -35.75
N PHE A 168 11.02 10.20 -36.90
CA PHE A 168 10.65 8.91 -37.52
C PHE A 168 11.05 7.72 -36.64
N ALA A 169 12.30 7.72 -36.15
CA ALA A 169 12.78 6.69 -35.23
C ALA A 169 11.98 6.67 -33.94
N ASP A 170 11.69 7.84 -33.36
CA ASP A 170 10.89 7.98 -32.14
C ASP A 170 9.45 7.42 -32.32
N MET A 171 8.86 7.61 -33.49
CA MET A 171 7.54 7.05 -33.78
C MET A 171 7.53 5.51 -33.68
N LEU A 172 8.60 4.86 -34.13
CA LEU A 172 8.73 3.40 -34.05
C LEU A 172 9.05 2.94 -32.62
N THR A 173 9.93 3.64 -31.92
CA THR A 173 10.44 3.23 -30.62
C THR A 173 9.54 3.62 -29.46
N ASN A 174 8.68 4.63 -29.58
CA ASN A 174 7.77 5.10 -28.53
C ASN A 174 6.91 3.96 -27.95
N ARG A 175 6.31 3.15 -28.81
CA ARG A 175 5.50 2.01 -28.38
C ARG A 175 6.34 0.95 -27.67
N LEU A 176 7.53 0.66 -28.19
CA LEU A 176 8.44 -0.31 -27.59
C LEU A 176 8.94 0.16 -26.21
N ALA A 177 9.25 1.45 -26.06
CA ALA A 177 9.61 2.05 -24.78
C ALA A 177 8.47 1.94 -23.75
N GLY A 178 7.24 2.17 -24.16
CA GLY A 178 6.04 1.97 -23.32
C GLY A 178 5.86 0.50 -22.90
N LEU A 179 6.07 -0.45 -23.82
CA LEU A 179 6.00 -1.89 -23.50
C LEU A 179 7.14 -2.31 -22.56
N PHE A 180 8.33 -1.76 -22.74
CA PHE A 180 9.47 -2.01 -21.85
C PHE A 180 9.20 -1.50 -20.43
N TYR A 181 8.62 -0.30 -20.31
CA TYR A 181 8.16 0.21 -19.01
C TYR A 181 7.11 -0.69 -18.38
N ARG A 182 6.12 -1.21 -19.14
CA ARG A 182 5.14 -2.18 -18.63
C ARG A 182 5.78 -3.46 -18.10
N ALA A 183 6.78 -3.98 -18.82
CA ALA A 183 7.53 -5.16 -18.34
C ALA A 183 8.18 -4.88 -16.98
N TYR A 184 8.81 -3.72 -16.82
CA TYR A 184 9.36 -3.29 -15.53
C TYR A 184 8.29 -3.18 -14.45
N VAL A 185 7.19 -2.47 -14.72
CA VAL A 185 6.10 -2.25 -13.76
C VAL A 185 5.46 -3.57 -13.30
N SER A 186 5.40 -4.58 -14.17
CA SER A 186 4.79 -5.87 -13.82
C SER A 186 5.45 -6.58 -12.64
N ALA A 187 6.74 -6.27 -12.39
CA ALA A 187 7.53 -6.83 -11.29
C ALA A 187 7.68 -5.87 -10.10
N GLN A 188 7.12 -4.66 -10.18
CA GLN A 188 7.30 -3.64 -9.15
C GLN A 188 6.01 -3.38 -8.34
N PRO A 189 6.08 -3.38 -6.99
CA PRO A 189 4.90 -3.14 -6.15
C PRO A 189 4.42 -1.69 -6.21
N ALA A 190 5.33 -0.72 -6.22
CA ALA A 190 4.99 0.69 -6.07
C ALA A 190 4.13 1.25 -7.22
N PRO A 191 4.46 1.06 -8.52
CA PRO A 191 3.59 1.52 -9.61
C PRO A 191 2.24 0.80 -9.66
N SER A 192 2.20 -0.48 -9.24
CA SER A 192 0.94 -1.23 -9.15
C SER A 192 0.03 -0.65 -8.07
N PHE A 193 0.59 -0.30 -6.92
CA PHE A 193 -0.13 0.32 -5.82
C PHE A 193 -0.63 1.73 -6.16
N ASP A 194 0.21 2.59 -6.77
CA ASP A 194 -0.17 3.95 -7.17
C ASP A 194 -1.41 3.92 -8.08
N ARG A 195 -1.47 2.96 -8.99
CA ARG A 195 -2.58 2.80 -9.93
C ARG A 195 -3.85 2.28 -9.25
N ALA A 196 -3.72 1.41 -8.24
CA ALA A 196 -4.85 0.85 -7.51
C ALA A 196 -5.56 1.87 -6.61
N LEU A 197 -4.93 3.00 -6.29
CA LEU A 197 -5.55 4.06 -5.49
C LEU A 197 -6.61 4.86 -6.25
N ARG A 198 -6.72 4.70 -7.58
CA ARG A 198 -7.59 5.50 -8.44
C ARG A 198 -8.42 4.61 -9.36
N PRO A 199 -9.73 4.92 -9.59
CA PRO A 199 -10.54 4.21 -10.57
C PRO A 199 -9.89 4.29 -11.94
N GLY A 200 -9.91 3.19 -12.68
CA GLY A 200 -9.46 3.19 -14.06
C GLY A 200 -10.44 3.95 -14.98
N PRO A 201 -10.00 4.35 -16.18
CA PRO A 201 -10.85 5.02 -17.18
C PRO A 201 -12.07 4.16 -17.58
N ASP A 202 -12.00 2.84 -17.35
CA ASP A 202 -13.09 1.90 -17.64
C ASP A 202 -14.14 1.81 -16.52
N GLY A 203 -14.05 2.65 -15.46
CA GLY A 203 -14.91 2.60 -14.27
C GLY A 203 -14.78 1.33 -13.43
N ARG A 204 -13.80 0.47 -13.71
CA ARG A 204 -13.54 -0.74 -12.94
C ARG A 204 -12.93 -0.38 -11.61
N ALA A 205 -13.27 -1.17 -10.58
CA ALA A 205 -12.64 -1.04 -9.28
C ALA A 205 -11.10 -1.14 -9.42
N PRO A 206 -10.37 -0.26 -8.73
CA PRO A 206 -8.91 -0.26 -8.78
C PRO A 206 -8.37 -1.62 -8.34
N ARG A 207 -7.42 -2.16 -9.10
CA ARG A 207 -6.84 -3.47 -8.84
C ARG A 207 -5.33 -3.38 -8.78
N ASP A 208 -4.77 -3.78 -7.66
CA ASP A 208 -3.33 -3.95 -7.47
C ASP A 208 -2.92 -5.37 -7.86
N ALA A 209 -2.54 -5.56 -9.11
CA ALA A 209 -2.17 -6.87 -9.63
C ALA A 209 -0.94 -7.48 -8.94
N PHE A 210 0.01 -6.66 -8.46
CA PHE A 210 1.15 -7.16 -7.71
C PHE A 210 0.72 -7.65 -6.33
N ALA A 211 -0.05 -6.84 -5.60
CA ALA A 211 -0.57 -7.21 -4.30
C ALA A 211 -1.49 -8.45 -4.35
N ASP A 212 -2.25 -8.61 -5.44
CA ASP A 212 -3.07 -9.81 -5.65
C ASP A 212 -2.21 -11.08 -5.82
N ARG A 213 -1.07 -11.00 -6.54
CA ARG A 213 -0.13 -12.13 -6.65
C ARG A 213 0.47 -12.49 -5.29
N VAL A 214 0.86 -11.47 -4.51
CA VAL A 214 1.35 -11.68 -3.13
C VAL A 214 0.27 -12.28 -2.24
N ALA A 215 -0.97 -11.80 -2.34
CA ALA A 215 -2.12 -12.34 -1.61
C ALA A 215 -2.40 -13.81 -1.99
N ALA A 216 -2.22 -14.19 -3.26
CA ALA A 216 -2.34 -15.57 -3.71
C ALA A 216 -1.31 -16.50 -3.06
N ILE A 217 -0.04 -16.05 -2.98
CA ILE A 217 1.03 -16.78 -2.29
C ILE A 217 0.72 -16.95 -0.80
N ALA A 218 0.17 -15.92 -0.17
CA ALA A 218 -0.23 -15.96 1.24
C ALA A 218 -1.53 -16.75 1.50
N GLY A 219 -2.25 -17.20 0.46
CA GLY A 219 -3.52 -17.90 0.58
C GLY A 219 -4.69 -17.01 0.99
N VAL A 220 -4.56 -15.68 0.83
CA VAL A 220 -5.57 -14.68 1.23
C VAL A 220 -6.14 -13.91 0.03
N LEU A 221 -6.09 -14.50 -1.16
CA LEU A 221 -6.68 -13.92 -2.38
C LEU A 221 -8.18 -14.22 -2.41
N GLY A 222 -8.96 -13.20 -2.65
CA GLY A 222 -10.40 -13.31 -2.91
C GLY A 222 -11.24 -12.30 -2.12
N PRO A 223 -12.50 -12.09 -2.54
CA PRO A 223 -13.36 -11.07 -1.94
C PRO A 223 -13.70 -11.37 -0.47
N GLY A 224 -13.75 -12.65 -0.06
CA GLY A 224 -14.03 -13.05 1.33
C GLY A 224 -12.90 -12.74 2.31
N PHE A 225 -11.71 -12.39 1.83
CA PHE A 225 -10.56 -11.99 2.65
C PHE A 225 -10.36 -10.46 2.70
N GLN A 226 -11.08 -9.70 1.88
CA GLN A 226 -10.95 -8.24 1.85
C GLN A 226 -11.72 -7.62 3.02
N ASN A 227 -11.04 -6.76 3.79
CA ASN A 227 -11.62 -6.08 4.95
C ASN A 227 -12.35 -7.02 5.92
N ARG A 228 -11.90 -8.26 6.05
CA ARG A 228 -12.53 -9.33 6.85
C ARG A 228 -12.57 -9.00 8.34
N ASP A 229 -11.53 -8.35 8.84
CA ASP A 229 -11.35 -8.05 10.25
C ASP A 229 -10.58 -6.72 10.45
N ALA A 230 -10.22 -6.40 11.69
CA ALA A 230 -9.50 -5.17 12.02
C ALA A 230 -8.04 -5.14 11.54
N MET A 231 -7.48 -6.25 11.05
CA MET A 231 -6.14 -6.29 10.45
C MET A 231 -6.20 -5.76 9.02
N PRO A 232 -5.44 -4.70 8.67
CA PRO A 232 -5.42 -4.20 7.30
C PRO A 232 -4.91 -5.25 6.31
N ASP A 233 -5.55 -5.36 5.15
CA ASP A 233 -5.15 -6.33 4.11
C ASP A 233 -3.71 -6.16 3.64
N MET A 234 -3.22 -4.91 3.57
CA MET A 234 -1.82 -4.63 3.25
C MET A 234 -0.85 -5.20 4.28
N ALA A 235 -1.24 -5.25 5.55
CA ALA A 235 -0.41 -5.86 6.58
C ALA A 235 -0.28 -7.39 6.37
N ARG A 236 -1.34 -8.08 5.97
CA ARG A 236 -1.27 -9.50 5.59
C ARG A 236 -0.34 -9.74 4.41
N ARG A 237 -0.42 -8.87 3.40
CA ARG A 237 0.45 -8.94 2.21
C ARG A 237 1.91 -8.66 2.57
N HIS A 238 2.16 -7.71 3.48
CA HIS A 238 3.51 -7.43 3.98
C HIS A 238 4.15 -8.66 4.64
N PHE A 239 3.38 -9.43 5.39
CA PHE A 239 3.83 -10.64 6.06
C PHE A 239 3.57 -11.92 5.26
N ALA A 240 3.39 -11.82 3.93
CA ALA A 240 3.08 -12.96 3.07
C ALA A 240 4.04 -14.13 3.22
N GLY A 241 5.34 -13.88 3.50
CA GLY A 241 6.32 -14.91 3.75
C GLY A 241 6.00 -15.80 4.96
N PHE A 242 5.44 -15.23 6.03
CA PHE A 242 4.99 -15.99 7.19
C PHE A 242 3.64 -16.69 6.95
N TYR A 243 2.74 -16.04 6.21
CA TYR A 243 1.44 -16.63 5.86
C TYR A 243 1.53 -17.74 4.82
N GLY A 244 2.51 -17.69 3.91
CA GLY A 244 2.74 -18.71 2.90
C GLY A 244 3.33 -20.01 3.44
N GLN A 245 3.91 -20.00 4.65
CA GLN A 245 4.42 -21.20 5.29
C GLN A 245 3.26 -22.07 5.82
N GLY A 246 3.33 -23.39 5.59
CA GLY A 246 2.32 -24.32 6.09
C GLY A 246 2.30 -24.45 7.62
N ALA A 247 3.47 -24.37 8.26
CA ALA A 247 3.58 -24.41 9.72
C ALA A 247 3.55 -22.99 10.31
N ARG A 248 2.68 -22.77 11.30
CA ARG A 248 2.61 -21.53 12.08
C ARG A 248 3.52 -21.66 13.29
N HIS A 249 4.69 -21.03 13.25
CA HIS A 249 5.69 -21.12 14.32
C HIS A 249 5.69 -19.86 15.21
N ALA A 250 6.17 -20.03 16.44
CA ALA A 250 6.21 -18.98 17.47
C ALA A 250 7.00 -17.74 17.03
N ASP A 251 8.16 -17.92 16.37
CA ASP A 251 9.01 -16.82 15.92
C ASP A 251 8.32 -15.95 14.88
N GLY A 252 7.55 -16.55 13.97
CA GLY A 252 6.73 -15.81 12.99
C GLY A 252 5.67 -14.95 13.67
N LEU A 253 4.99 -15.48 14.69
CA LEU A 253 4.03 -14.70 15.47
C LEU A 253 4.70 -13.53 16.19
N MET A 254 5.83 -13.78 16.86
CA MET A 254 6.59 -12.73 17.54
C MET A 254 7.04 -11.64 16.57
N ALA A 255 7.57 -12.01 15.40
CA ALA A 255 8.01 -11.06 14.38
C ALA A 255 6.86 -10.18 13.87
N ILE A 256 5.70 -10.77 13.58
CA ILE A 256 4.51 -10.04 13.12
C ILE A 256 4.01 -9.07 14.21
N VAL A 257 3.87 -9.56 15.44
CA VAL A 257 3.39 -8.73 16.57
C VAL A 257 4.39 -7.63 16.90
N ALA A 258 5.70 -7.92 16.96
CA ALA A 258 6.73 -6.93 17.23
C ALA A 258 6.75 -5.81 16.18
N ALA A 259 6.61 -6.13 14.89
CA ALA A 259 6.51 -5.15 13.83
C ALA A 259 5.21 -4.31 13.93
N PHE A 260 4.11 -4.92 14.34
CA PHE A 260 2.83 -4.24 14.53
C PHE A 260 2.85 -3.26 15.71
N VAL A 261 3.36 -3.70 16.86
CA VAL A 261 3.40 -2.89 18.10
C VAL A 261 4.60 -1.96 18.14
N ARG A 262 5.66 -2.26 17.39
CA ARG A 262 6.97 -1.58 17.38
C ARG A 262 7.66 -1.61 18.77
N ALA A 263 7.53 -2.74 19.45
CA ALA A 263 8.13 -2.98 20.76
C ALA A 263 8.66 -4.42 20.83
N PRO A 264 9.55 -4.72 21.77
CA PRO A 264 9.98 -6.08 22.03
C PRO A 264 8.80 -6.98 22.40
N VAL A 265 8.77 -8.18 21.82
CA VAL A 265 7.73 -9.19 22.07
C VAL A 265 8.40 -10.51 22.38
N SER A 266 7.94 -11.15 23.44
CA SER A 266 8.32 -12.52 23.77
C SER A 266 7.08 -13.39 23.93
N LEU A 267 7.22 -14.68 23.67
CA LEU A 267 6.12 -15.63 23.69
C LEU A 267 6.42 -16.72 24.71
N GLN A 268 5.53 -16.87 25.68
CA GLN A 268 5.53 -17.97 26.62
C GLN A 268 4.59 -19.06 26.15
N GLN A 269 5.13 -20.19 25.78
CA GLN A 269 4.35 -21.35 25.35
C GLN A 269 3.88 -22.16 26.56
N PHE A 270 2.90 -23.03 26.35
CA PHE A 270 2.41 -24.00 27.35
C PHE A 270 1.93 -23.37 28.65
N VAL A 271 1.19 -22.26 28.55
CA VAL A 271 0.58 -21.61 29.70
C VAL A 271 -0.62 -22.43 30.17
N GLY A 272 -0.61 -22.81 31.45
CA GLY A 272 -1.71 -23.60 32.02
C GLY A 272 -3.03 -22.84 32.05
N SER A 273 -4.10 -23.52 31.67
CA SER A 273 -5.46 -22.99 31.72
C SER A 273 -6.50 -24.07 31.98
N TRP A 274 -7.61 -23.67 32.58
CA TRP A 274 -8.75 -24.54 32.76
C TRP A 274 -9.63 -24.52 31.51
N LEU A 275 -9.79 -25.67 30.85
CA LEU A 275 -10.72 -25.88 29.76
C LEU A 275 -12.07 -26.34 30.30
N ALA A 276 -13.12 -25.65 29.94
CA ALA A 276 -14.47 -26.09 30.25
C ALA A 276 -14.84 -27.31 29.42
N LEU A 277 -15.35 -28.36 30.05
CA LEU A 277 -15.87 -29.52 29.35
C LEU A 277 -17.27 -29.24 28.84
N GLU A 278 -17.56 -29.66 27.62
CA GLU A 278 -18.92 -29.68 27.09
C GLU A 278 -19.84 -30.52 28.02
N PRO A 279 -21.14 -30.21 28.14
CA PRO A 279 -22.04 -30.95 29.01
C PRO A 279 -22.05 -32.47 28.77
N ASP A 280 -21.89 -32.89 27.52
CA ASP A 280 -21.87 -34.28 27.10
C ASP A 280 -20.55 -35.02 27.45
N ASP A 281 -19.47 -34.28 27.65
CA ASP A 281 -18.14 -34.79 28.03
C ASP A 281 -17.94 -34.85 29.55
N ARG A 282 -18.90 -34.31 30.33
CA ARG A 282 -18.83 -34.33 31.81
C ARG A 282 -19.30 -35.64 32.34
N TRP A 283 -18.50 -36.22 33.22
CA TRP A 283 -18.90 -37.43 33.92
C TRP A 283 -20.06 -37.16 34.90
N GLN A 284 -21.10 -37.97 34.81
CA GLN A 284 -22.29 -37.89 35.70
C GLN A 284 -22.45 -39.20 36.44
N LEU A 285 -22.57 -39.12 37.78
CA LEU A 285 -22.82 -40.28 38.62
C LEU A 285 -24.22 -40.85 38.37
N GLY A 286 -24.31 -42.19 38.14
CA GLY A 286 -25.59 -42.86 37.95
C GLY A 286 -26.16 -42.80 36.55
N VAL A 287 -25.48 -42.17 35.61
CA VAL A 287 -25.88 -42.25 34.21
C VAL A 287 -25.08 -43.37 33.56
N PRO A 288 -25.73 -44.44 33.05
CA PRO A 288 -25.04 -45.51 32.31
C PRO A 288 -24.34 -44.86 31.10
N ALA A 289 -23.12 -45.29 30.81
CA ALA A 289 -22.45 -44.93 29.57
C ALA A 289 -23.39 -45.24 28.39
N GLY A 290 -23.84 -44.15 27.70
CA GLY A 290 -24.79 -44.32 26.60
C GLY A 290 -24.26 -45.20 25.50
N PRO A 291 -25.12 -45.89 24.70
CA PRO A 291 -24.70 -46.65 23.57
C PRO A 291 -23.92 -45.79 22.59
N GLU A 292 -22.80 -46.29 22.16
CA GLU A 292 -21.88 -45.68 21.19
C GLU A 292 -22.64 -44.98 20.06
N LYS A 293 -22.49 -43.70 19.90
CA LYS A 293 -22.72 -43.05 18.60
C LYS A 293 -21.65 -43.57 17.67
N GLY A 294 -22.03 -44.46 16.80
CA GLY A 294 -21.16 -45.14 15.88
C GLY A 294 -20.29 -44.23 15.06
N GLY A 295 -19.01 -44.23 15.35
CA GLY A 295 -17.94 -43.67 14.58
C GLY A 295 -16.81 -44.71 14.58
N GLU A 296 -16.28 -45.00 13.43
CA GLU A 296 -15.24 -46.04 13.16
C GLU A 296 -13.87 -45.83 13.84
N SER A 297 -13.77 -45.03 14.86
CA SER A 297 -12.59 -44.97 15.72
C SER A 297 -13.00 -45.45 17.13
N GLY A 298 -12.65 -46.72 17.43
CA GLY A 298 -12.90 -47.42 18.68
C GLY A 298 -12.38 -46.67 19.91
N GLY A 299 -13.11 -45.66 20.34
CA GLY A 299 -12.97 -44.96 21.60
C GLY A 299 -13.97 -45.54 22.58
N GLU A 300 -13.47 -46.26 23.59
CA GLU A 300 -14.28 -46.75 24.74
C GLU A 300 -14.95 -45.54 25.41
N SER A 301 -16.19 -45.20 25.02
CA SER A 301 -17.06 -44.22 25.66
C SER A 301 -17.73 -44.82 26.92
N GLY A 302 -16.92 -45.25 27.82
CA GLY A 302 -17.34 -45.64 29.14
C GLY A 302 -16.29 -45.14 30.09
N GLY A 303 -16.59 -44.06 30.85
CA GLY A 303 -15.66 -43.49 31.82
C GLY A 303 -15.09 -44.53 32.76
N GLY A 304 -13.99 -45.15 32.35
CA GLY A 304 -13.23 -46.05 33.22
C GLY A 304 -12.48 -45.21 34.25
N LEU A 305 -12.79 -45.40 35.54
CA LEU A 305 -12.07 -44.72 36.61
C LEU A 305 -10.55 -44.92 36.45
N GLY A 306 -9.79 -43.84 36.41
CA GLY A 306 -8.33 -43.84 36.22
C GLY A 306 -7.85 -43.91 34.78
N ARG A 307 -8.73 -43.98 33.76
CA ARG A 307 -8.37 -44.00 32.32
C ARG A 307 -8.87 -42.81 31.52
N SER A 308 -10.19 -42.56 31.57
CA SER A 308 -10.83 -41.52 30.74
C SER A 308 -11.82 -40.64 31.52
N THR A 309 -11.91 -40.81 32.87
CA THR A 309 -12.87 -40.06 33.67
C THR A 309 -12.27 -38.77 34.16
N SER A 310 -12.80 -37.62 33.70
CA SER A 310 -12.53 -36.30 34.27
C SER A 310 -13.63 -35.89 35.23
N ILE A 311 -13.29 -35.73 36.51
CA ILE A 311 -14.24 -35.31 37.54
C ILE A 311 -14.31 -33.78 37.55
N GLY A 312 -15.53 -33.23 37.40
CA GLY A 312 -15.77 -31.81 37.37
C GLY A 312 -16.17 -31.26 36.00
N ASP A 313 -16.30 -29.95 35.92
CA ASP A 313 -16.73 -29.24 34.73
C ASP A 313 -15.55 -28.69 33.89
N ARG A 314 -14.32 -28.90 34.37
CA ARG A 314 -13.09 -28.33 33.75
C ARG A 314 -11.93 -29.29 33.88
N VAL A 315 -11.04 -29.23 32.85
CA VAL A 315 -9.74 -29.96 32.83
C VAL A 315 -8.60 -28.99 32.71
N TRP A 316 -7.56 -29.24 33.50
CA TRP A 316 -6.34 -28.45 33.42
C TRP A 316 -5.49 -28.89 32.21
N SER A 317 -5.20 -27.93 31.31
CA SER A 317 -4.36 -28.17 30.14
C SER A 317 -3.28 -27.12 29.98
N ARG A 318 -2.14 -27.52 29.47
CA ARG A 318 -1.07 -26.61 29.04
C ARG A 318 -0.93 -26.54 27.53
N ALA A 319 -1.59 -27.38 26.77
CA ALA A 319 -1.46 -27.50 25.33
C ALA A 319 -2.26 -26.44 24.55
N SER A 320 -3.26 -25.82 25.20
CA SER A 320 -4.25 -24.99 24.52
C SER A 320 -4.02 -23.50 24.63
N LYS A 321 -3.02 -23.05 25.41
CA LYS A 321 -2.83 -21.62 25.68
C LYS A 321 -1.36 -21.18 25.63
N PHE A 322 -1.16 -19.98 25.08
CA PHE A 322 0.13 -19.28 25.13
C PHE A 322 -0.05 -17.85 25.65
N ARG A 323 1.05 -17.19 25.97
CA ARG A 323 1.08 -15.80 26.45
C ARG A 323 2.01 -14.96 25.61
N LEU A 324 1.49 -13.81 25.15
CA LEU A 324 2.30 -12.76 24.53
C LEU A 324 2.71 -11.74 25.59
N ARG A 325 4.01 -11.59 25.80
CA ARG A 325 4.57 -10.55 26.66
C ARG A 325 5.09 -9.44 25.76
N ILE A 326 4.54 -8.23 25.90
CA ILE A 326 4.81 -7.07 25.06
C ILE A 326 5.42 -5.97 25.92
N GLY A 327 6.63 -5.56 25.61
CA GLY A 327 7.30 -4.49 26.32
C GLY A 327 8.77 -4.80 26.65
N PRO A 328 9.46 -3.82 27.33
CA PRO A 328 8.88 -2.65 28.02
C PRO A 328 8.33 -1.60 27.06
N LEU A 329 7.18 -1.03 27.40
CA LEU A 329 6.44 -0.04 26.63
C LEU A 329 6.53 1.36 27.25
N SER A 330 6.40 2.40 26.42
CA SER A 330 6.09 3.74 26.92
C SER A 330 4.65 3.80 27.47
N LEU A 331 4.34 4.74 28.36
CA LEU A 331 2.98 4.95 28.87
C LEU A 331 1.98 5.20 27.75
N GLY A 332 2.38 5.93 26.70
CA GLY A 332 1.55 6.21 25.54
C GLY A 332 1.18 4.94 24.75
N ASP A 333 2.16 4.07 24.48
CA ASP A 333 1.94 2.82 23.75
C ASP A 333 1.19 1.79 24.60
N TYR A 334 1.50 1.75 25.91
CA TYR A 334 0.78 0.92 26.88
C TYR A 334 -0.71 1.27 26.90
N THR A 335 -1.06 2.55 27.02
CA THR A 335 -2.46 3.00 27.06
C THR A 335 -3.23 2.73 25.77
N ARG A 336 -2.53 2.72 24.61
CA ARG A 336 -3.12 2.35 23.31
C ARG A 336 -3.52 0.88 23.20
N LEU A 337 -2.91 0.01 24.01
CA LEU A 337 -3.20 -1.43 24.02
C LEU A 337 -4.21 -1.83 25.11
N LEU A 338 -4.77 -0.89 25.86
CA LEU A 338 -5.77 -1.17 26.89
C LEU A 338 -7.15 -1.51 26.28
N PRO A 339 -8.02 -2.20 27.06
CA PRO A 339 -9.36 -2.54 26.63
C PRO A 339 -10.17 -1.33 26.16
N GLY A 340 -10.94 -1.51 25.09
CA GLY A 340 -11.71 -0.45 24.45
C GLY A 340 -10.93 0.34 23.39
N SER A 341 -9.64 0.05 23.18
CA SER A 341 -8.87 0.69 22.14
C SER A 341 -8.93 -0.06 20.81
N GLY A 342 -8.89 0.69 19.71
CA GLY A 342 -8.79 0.08 18.38
C GLY A 342 -7.49 -0.71 18.15
N SER A 343 -6.42 -0.39 18.91
CA SER A 343 -5.12 -1.09 18.77
C SER A 343 -5.18 -2.50 19.37
N LEU A 344 -5.86 -2.69 20.49
CA LEU A 344 -6.05 -4.04 21.05
C LEU A 344 -6.88 -4.92 20.12
N ASN A 345 -7.94 -4.36 19.52
CA ASN A 345 -8.75 -5.10 18.54
C ASN A 345 -7.95 -5.48 17.29
N ARG A 346 -7.07 -4.61 16.83
CA ARG A 346 -6.16 -4.92 15.72
C ARG A 346 -5.13 -5.98 16.11
N LEU A 347 -4.56 -5.90 17.31
CA LEU A 347 -3.65 -6.91 17.83
C LEU A 347 -4.32 -8.28 17.86
N ASP A 348 -5.55 -8.36 18.37
CA ASP A 348 -6.33 -9.59 18.41
C ASP A 348 -6.59 -10.13 17.00
N ALA A 349 -6.96 -9.27 16.04
CA ALA A 349 -7.13 -9.66 14.65
C ALA A 349 -5.83 -10.18 14.02
N VAL A 350 -4.68 -9.58 14.34
CA VAL A 350 -3.35 -10.02 13.87
C VAL A 350 -3.03 -11.41 14.40
N VAL A 351 -3.18 -11.64 15.70
CA VAL A 351 -2.90 -12.93 16.34
C VAL A 351 -3.83 -14.01 15.78
N ARG A 352 -5.13 -13.75 15.70
CA ARG A 352 -6.11 -14.67 15.15
C ARG A 352 -5.90 -14.99 13.68
N SER A 353 -5.54 -14.00 12.90
CA SER A 353 -5.25 -14.19 11.47
C SER A 353 -4.09 -15.16 11.26
N TYR A 354 -3.10 -15.17 12.17
CA TYR A 354 -1.92 -16.04 12.05
C TYR A 354 -2.10 -17.40 12.71
N VAL A 355 -2.59 -17.44 13.95
CA VAL A 355 -2.70 -18.66 14.77
C VAL A 355 -4.01 -19.42 14.49
N GLY A 356 -5.08 -18.71 14.13
CA GLY A 356 -6.43 -19.25 14.05
C GLY A 356 -7.13 -19.25 15.42
N ASP A 357 -8.18 -20.06 15.52
CA ASP A 357 -9.04 -20.13 16.72
C ASP A 357 -8.75 -21.38 17.59
N ALA A 358 -7.80 -22.20 17.18
CA ALA A 358 -7.51 -23.46 17.90
C ALA A 358 -6.79 -23.27 19.25
N LEU A 359 -6.05 -22.16 19.39
CA LEU A 359 -5.32 -21.84 20.61
C LEU A 359 -5.87 -20.59 21.27
N ASP A 360 -5.96 -20.65 22.58
CA ASP A 360 -6.26 -19.49 23.42
C ASP A 360 -4.98 -18.70 23.75
N TYR A 361 -5.12 -17.43 24.11
CA TYR A 361 -3.98 -16.62 24.50
C TYR A 361 -4.34 -15.48 25.44
N ASP A 362 -3.37 -15.06 26.23
CA ASP A 362 -3.41 -13.80 26.96
C ASP A 362 -2.26 -12.89 26.58
N VAL A 363 -2.42 -11.60 26.86
CA VAL A 363 -1.42 -10.58 26.60
C VAL A 363 -0.97 -9.99 27.94
N ASN A 364 0.32 -10.12 28.24
CA ASN A 364 0.96 -9.45 29.34
C ASN A 364 1.60 -8.15 28.84
N LEU A 365 1.07 -7.03 29.26
CA LEU A 365 1.65 -5.71 28.92
C LEU A 365 2.66 -5.30 30.00
N VAL A 366 3.86 -4.96 29.55
CA VAL A 366 4.98 -4.53 30.42
C VAL A 366 5.19 -3.04 30.22
N LEU A 367 4.99 -2.25 31.28
CA LEU A 367 5.27 -0.83 31.27
C LEU A 367 6.69 -0.57 31.81
N ALA A 368 7.47 0.27 31.12
CA ALA A 368 8.81 0.62 31.56
C ALA A 368 8.79 1.28 32.94
N ALA A 369 9.78 0.94 33.78
CA ALA A 369 9.81 1.34 35.19
C ALA A 369 9.79 2.86 35.41
N ASP A 370 10.45 3.60 34.53
CA ASP A 370 10.51 5.07 34.51
C ASP A 370 9.21 5.73 34.04
N GLN A 371 8.31 4.98 33.40
CA GLN A 371 7.04 5.45 32.82
C GLN A 371 5.83 5.16 33.72
N VAL A 372 6.02 4.51 34.86
CA VAL A 372 4.93 4.15 35.78
C VAL A 372 4.42 5.41 36.48
N PRO A 373 3.14 5.81 36.22
CA PRO A 373 2.59 7.03 36.79
C PRO A 373 2.23 6.82 38.28
N ALA A 374 2.49 7.83 39.11
CA ALA A 374 1.96 7.86 40.47
C ALA A 374 0.43 7.95 40.45
N ALA A 375 -0.25 7.16 41.28
CA ALA A 375 -1.71 7.18 41.37
C ALA A 375 -2.20 8.54 41.90
N ARG A 376 -3.00 9.23 41.10
CA ARG A 376 -3.66 10.50 41.46
C ARG A 376 -5.15 10.41 41.13
N ILE A 377 -6.01 10.65 42.12
CA ILE A 377 -7.47 10.69 41.92
C ILE A 377 -7.81 11.85 40.99
N GLY A 378 -8.65 11.60 39.98
CA GLY A 378 -9.05 12.61 39.00
C GLY A 378 -8.10 12.79 37.80
N ALA A 379 -6.98 12.01 37.75
CA ALA A 379 -6.09 11.93 36.60
C ALA A 379 -6.46 10.74 35.68
N THR A 380 -5.61 10.43 34.74
CA THR A 380 -5.77 9.36 33.72
C THR A 380 -5.71 7.93 34.28
N VAL A 381 -5.95 7.74 35.59
CA VAL A 381 -5.91 6.45 36.27
C VAL A 381 -7.13 5.62 35.92
N ARG A 382 -6.92 4.43 35.32
CA ARG A 382 -7.96 3.43 35.10
C ARG A 382 -7.76 2.29 36.08
N LEU A 383 -8.72 2.10 36.97
CA LEU A 383 -8.70 1.02 37.98
C LEU A 383 -8.50 -0.34 37.27
N GLY A 384 -7.54 -1.13 37.76
CA GLY A 384 -7.20 -2.44 37.21
C GLY A 384 -6.33 -2.41 35.93
N HIS A 385 -6.00 -1.23 35.37
CA HIS A 385 -5.20 -1.11 34.16
C HIS A 385 -4.01 -0.16 34.29
N VAL A 386 -4.25 1.06 34.80
CA VAL A 386 -3.21 2.11 34.99
C VAL A 386 -3.43 2.72 36.36
N GLY A 387 -3.02 2.02 37.39
CA GLY A 387 -3.21 2.53 38.76
C GLY A 387 -2.38 1.72 39.74
N TRP A 388 -1.19 2.22 40.03
CA TRP A 388 -0.31 1.65 41.07
C TRP A 388 -0.44 2.49 42.32
N ILE A 389 -1.07 1.91 43.37
CA ILE A 389 -1.28 2.58 44.65
C ILE A 389 -0.03 2.37 45.51
N GLY A 390 0.49 3.45 46.08
CA GLY A 390 1.68 3.46 46.92
C GLY A 390 2.98 3.74 46.18
N THR A 391 4.07 3.76 46.93
CA THR A 391 5.42 3.94 46.37
C THR A 391 5.94 2.60 45.89
N ARG A 392 6.22 2.48 44.60
CA ARG A 392 6.81 1.27 44.06
C ARG A 392 8.27 1.15 44.48
N ALA A 393 8.58 0.14 45.26
CA ALA A 393 9.96 -0.15 45.68
C ALA A 393 10.69 -0.89 44.54
N GLY A 394 11.61 -0.22 43.85
CA GLY A 394 12.52 -0.84 42.89
C GLY A 394 12.35 -0.38 41.45
N ALA A 395 13.44 -0.52 40.67
CA ALA A 395 13.58 -0.14 39.26
C ALA A 395 13.08 -1.26 38.29
N ARG A 396 12.09 -2.05 38.66
CA ARG A 396 11.55 -3.11 37.82
C ARG A 396 10.38 -2.59 36.97
N ASP A 397 10.33 -3.05 35.73
CA ASP A 397 9.19 -2.79 34.85
C ASP A 397 7.89 -3.32 35.47
N ALA A 398 6.79 -2.67 35.14
CA ALA A 398 5.45 -3.09 35.62
C ALA A 398 4.89 -4.15 34.67
N ASP A 399 4.81 -5.39 35.13
CA ASP A 399 4.38 -6.54 34.33
C ASP A 399 3.16 -7.30 34.92
N GLU A 400 2.42 -6.62 35.80
CA GLU A 400 1.30 -7.22 36.51
C GLU A 400 0.00 -7.30 35.70
N LEU A 401 -0.10 -6.60 34.56
CA LEU A 401 -1.32 -6.56 33.75
C LEU A 401 -1.40 -7.71 32.75
N TYR A 402 -2.44 -8.51 32.89
CA TYR A 402 -2.81 -9.57 31.95
C TYR A 402 -4.18 -9.28 31.33
N LEU A 403 -4.24 -9.28 30.02
CA LEU A 403 -5.44 -9.05 29.25
C LEU A 403 -5.84 -10.34 28.52
N HIS A 404 -7.14 -10.62 28.48
CA HIS A 404 -7.74 -11.72 27.72
C HIS A 404 -8.58 -11.16 26.56
N PRO A 405 -8.02 -10.94 25.38
CA PRO A 405 -8.72 -10.27 24.28
C PRO A 405 -10.01 -10.98 23.87
N GLN A 406 -10.05 -12.31 23.94
CA GLN A 406 -11.25 -13.10 23.65
C GLN A 406 -12.41 -12.81 24.61
N ALA A 407 -12.12 -12.80 25.91
CA ALA A 407 -13.14 -12.50 26.92
C ALA A 407 -13.65 -11.07 26.78
N LEU A 408 -12.77 -10.13 26.44
CA LEU A 408 -13.13 -8.73 26.19
C LEU A 408 -14.03 -8.58 24.95
N ARG A 409 -13.76 -9.37 23.89
CA ARG A 409 -14.60 -9.40 22.69
C ARG A 409 -15.99 -9.96 22.97
N ALA A 410 -16.06 -11.06 23.71
CA ALA A 410 -17.34 -11.68 24.09
C ALA A 410 -18.21 -10.76 24.97
N ALA A 411 -17.57 -9.90 25.77
CA ALA A 411 -18.28 -8.91 26.62
C ALA A 411 -18.75 -7.67 25.83
N THR A 412 -18.21 -7.41 24.64
CA THR A 412 -18.63 -6.30 23.80
C THR A 412 -19.72 -6.82 22.85
N PRO A 413 -21.00 -6.39 22.98
CA PRO A 413 -22.05 -6.81 22.06
C PRO A 413 -21.62 -6.43 20.65
N ALA A 414 -21.63 -7.41 19.73
CA ALA A 414 -21.28 -7.20 18.33
C ALA A 414 -22.09 -6.03 17.78
N ALA A 415 -21.43 -4.96 17.36
CA ALA A 415 -22.08 -3.89 16.63
C ALA A 415 -22.75 -4.56 15.40
N ARG A 416 -24.07 -4.56 15.38
CA ARG A 416 -24.85 -5.13 14.29
C ARG A 416 -24.32 -4.54 13.01
N PRO A 417 -23.89 -5.36 12.01
CA PRO A 417 -23.45 -4.80 10.75
C PRO A 417 -24.54 -3.90 10.19
N PRO A 418 -24.23 -2.75 9.61
CA PRO A 418 -25.24 -1.86 9.05
C PRO A 418 -26.07 -2.67 8.06
N ILE A 419 -27.38 -2.72 8.29
CA ILE A 419 -28.33 -3.33 7.37
C ILE A 419 -28.23 -2.51 6.10
N THR A 420 -27.54 -3.04 5.09
CA THR A 420 -27.55 -2.45 3.77
C THR A 420 -28.98 -2.52 3.28
N PRO A 421 -29.68 -1.41 3.01
CA PRO A 421 -31.03 -1.46 2.50
C PRO A 421 -31.00 -2.21 1.18
N GLN A 422 -31.61 -3.39 1.14
CA GLN A 422 -31.83 -4.10 -0.11
C GLN A 422 -32.68 -3.20 -0.99
N SER A 423 -32.15 -2.79 -2.13
CA SER A 423 -32.91 -2.05 -3.13
C SER A 423 -34.19 -2.82 -3.48
N PRO A 424 -35.35 -2.15 -3.55
CA PRO A 424 -36.66 -2.80 -3.75
C PRO A 424 -36.81 -3.59 -5.06
N GLY A 425 -35.83 -3.57 -5.94
CA GLY A 425 -35.87 -4.22 -7.25
C GLY A 425 -35.54 -5.73 -7.28
N ALA A 426 -34.95 -6.29 -6.21
CA ALA A 426 -34.50 -7.69 -6.24
C ALA A 426 -35.63 -8.72 -5.93
N ARG A 427 -36.76 -8.28 -5.39
CA ARG A 427 -37.91 -9.19 -5.11
C ARG A 427 -38.83 -9.45 -6.30
N ALA A 428 -38.80 -8.63 -7.34
CA ALA A 428 -39.66 -8.79 -8.50
C ALA A 428 -39.14 -9.82 -9.53
N ALA A 429 -37.86 -10.18 -9.49
CA ALA A 429 -37.28 -11.13 -10.45
C ALA A 429 -37.35 -12.61 -10.00
N ALA A 430 -37.60 -12.89 -8.73
CA ALA A 430 -37.65 -14.27 -8.22
C ALA A 430 -39.04 -14.93 -8.37
N THR A 431 -40.10 -14.15 -8.52
CA THR A 431 -41.48 -14.67 -8.69
C THR A 431 -41.94 -14.87 -10.11
N ALA A 432 -41.13 -14.47 -11.11
CA ALA A 432 -41.50 -14.62 -12.53
C ALA A 432 -41.03 -15.94 -13.18
N ASN A 433 -40.26 -16.78 -12.48
CA ASN A 433 -39.67 -18.00 -13.07
C ASN A 433 -40.30 -19.32 -12.58
N GLU A 434 -41.43 -19.30 -11.84
CA GLU A 434 -42.15 -20.53 -11.42
C GLU A 434 -43.41 -20.83 -12.17
N GLY A 435 -43.67 -20.17 -13.32
CA GLY A 435 -44.95 -20.23 -14.03
C GLY A 435 -44.95 -20.89 -15.40
N THR A 436 -43.93 -21.67 -15.83
CA THR A 436 -43.95 -22.27 -17.18
C THR A 436 -43.39 -23.70 -17.21
N HIS A 437 -44.03 -24.61 -16.50
CA HIS A 437 -44.00 -26.04 -16.81
C HIS A 437 -45.30 -26.70 -16.29
N ARG A 438 -46.32 -26.67 -17.13
CA ARG A 438 -47.36 -27.67 -17.26
C ARG A 438 -47.72 -27.82 -18.73
#